data_d225d2a9e9d39368ae5ceddb1042b76e
#
_entry.id   d225d2a9e9d39368ae5ceddb1042b76e
#
_cell.length_a   1.000
_cell.length_b   1.000
_cell.length_c   1.000
_cell.angle_alpha   90.00
_cell.angle_beta   90.00
_cell.angle_gamma   90.00
#
_symmetry.space_group_name_H-M   'P 1'
#
loop_
_entity.id
_entity.type
_entity.pdbx_description
1 polymer ?
#
loop_
_entity_poly.entity_id
_entity_poly.type
_entity_poly.pdbx_seq_one_letter_code
_entity_poly.pdbx_strand_id
1 'polypeptide(L)'
;LARAGETDRARQVADNAASTAERIEEPQDRAQVLARVAEALARAGETDRARQVADNAASTAERIEAPRERVRALAGVAEALAQAGAIDGALKIVSVMNDPISRSCALSPVIKDLVRKGSSDDAVEAMRAELGWVRGVAERRDAAGCYATLAESCADVSDLVDSESTIRGQWLGLARSALACSWLYGESVWDQFGILMRVAPELAVQLVDERILAEPEGGTPPESDPDLGPEGPGGHTGAYR
;
A
#
# COMPACT_ATOMS: atom_id res chain seq x y z
N LEU A 1 -7.86 -39.09 -2.96
CA LEU A 1 -7.74 -39.59 -1.57
C LEU A 1 -6.55 -38.96 -0.84
N ALA A 2 -5.36 -38.84 -1.44
CA ALA A 2 -4.21 -38.18 -0.79
C ALA A 2 -4.48 -36.70 -0.48
N ARG A 3 -5.04 -35.94 -1.43
CA ARG A 3 -5.42 -34.55 -1.21
C ARG A 3 -6.45 -34.35 -0.11
N ALA A 4 -7.45 -35.24 0.02
CA ALA A 4 -8.46 -35.16 1.08
C ALA A 4 -7.83 -35.33 2.48
N GLY A 5 -6.88 -36.25 2.63
CA GLY A 5 -6.16 -36.45 3.91
C GLY A 5 -5.23 -35.29 4.29
N GLU A 6 -4.66 -34.61 3.30
CA GLU A 6 -3.85 -33.38 3.50
C GLU A 6 -4.74 -32.20 3.92
N THR A 7 -5.92 -32.06 3.35
CA THR A 7 -6.90 -31.02 3.70
C THR A 7 -7.42 -31.19 5.13
N ASP A 8 -7.78 -32.45 5.54
CA ASP A 8 -8.25 -32.69 6.90
C ASP A 8 -7.14 -32.43 7.94
N ARG A 9 -5.90 -32.78 7.62
CA ARG A 9 -4.77 -32.47 8.49
C ARG A 9 -4.48 -30.98 8.58
N ALA A 10 -4.57 -30.24 7.46
CA ALA A 10 -4.42 -28.80 7.45
C ALA A 10 -5.51 -28.13 8.29
N ARG A 11 -6.77 -28.59 8.17
CA ARG A 11 -7.89 -28.12 9.00
C ARG A 11 -7.62 -28.33 10.48
N GLN A 12 -7.20 -29.52 10.88
CA GLN A 12 -6.92 -29.85 12.29
C GLN A 12 -5.79 -28.96 12.85
N VAL A 13 -4.73 -28.75 12.07
CA VAL A 13 -3.61 -27.87 12.49
C VAL A 13 -4.08 -26.42 12.64
N ALA A 14 -4.92 -25.93 11.72
CA ALA A 14 -5.45 -24.58 11.77
C ALA A 14 -6.41 -24.39 12.96
N ASP A 15 -7.26 -25.38 13.27
CA ASP A 15 -8.15 -25.34 14.44
C ASP A 15 -7.35 -25.31 15.74
N ASN A 16 -6.29 -26.09 15.84
CA ASN A 16 -5.37 -26.07 16.98
C ASN A 16 -4.64 -24.72 17.09
N ALA A 17 -4.23 -24.15 15.95
CA ALA A 17 -3.57 -22.85 15.91
C ALA A 17 -4.54 -21.72 16.33
N ALA A 18 -5.79 -21.74 15.85
CA ALA A 18 -6.82 -20.79 16.25
C ALA A 18 -7.11 -20.87 17.76
N SER A 19 -7.30 -22.09 18.29
CA SER A 19 -7.50 -22.29 19.73
C SER A 19 -6.31 -21.89 20.59
N THR A 20 -5.09 -22.02 20.05
CA THR A 20 -3.88 -21.55 20.72
C THR A 20 -3.77 -20.03 20.67
N ALA A 21 -4.17 -19.41 19.55
CA ALA A 21 -4.21 -17.97 19.41
C ALA A 21 -5.15 -17.30 20.41
N GLU A 22 -6.29 -17.92 20.72
CA GLU A 22 -7.24 -17.42 21.74
C GLU A 22 -6.63 -17.29 23.14
N ARG A 23 -5.55 -18.04 23.43
CA ARG A 23 -4.82 -17.97 24.70
C ARG A 23 -3.79 -16.85 24.77
N ILE A 24 -3.52 -16.18 23.67
CA ILE A 24 -2.61 -15.04 23.62
C ILE A 24 -3.28 -13.87 24.34
N GLU A 25 -2.63 -13.34 25.38
CA GLU A 25 -3.19 -12.26 26.19
C GLU A 25 -3.25 -10.95 25.44
N GLU A 26 -2.17 -10.61 24.71
CA GLU A 26 -2.07 -9.37 23.93
C GLU A 26 -3.00 -9.38 22.72
N PRO A 27 -3.98 -8.46 22.61
CA PRO A 27 -4.93 -8.42 21.51
C PRO A 27 -4.28 -8.27 20.13
N GLN A 28 -3.17 -7.53 20.07
CA GLN A 28 -2.42 -7.30 18.83
C GLN A 28 -1.85 -8.61 18.28
N ASP A 29 -1.13 -9.36 19.12
CA ASP A 29 -0.49 -10.62 18.72
C ASP A 29 -1.56 -11.66 18.39
N ARG A 30 -2.63 -11.69 19.17
CA ARG A 30 -3.80 -12.57 18.92
C ARG A 30 -4.44 -12.30 17.58
N ALA A 31 -4.75 -11.04 17.26
CA ALA A 31 -5.36 -10.66 15.98
C ALA A 31 -4.45 -11.01 14.80
N GLN A 32 -3.15 -10.77 14.93
CA GLN A 32 -2.18 -11.09 13.88
C GLN A 32 -2.06 -12.60 13.63
N VAL A 33 -2.02 -13.41 14.69
CA VAL A 33 -1.96 -14.86 14.56
C VAL A 33 -3.25 -15.41 13.94
N LEU A 34 -4.43 -14.92 14.38
CA LEU A 34 -5.71 -15.31 13.80
C LEU A 34 -5.82 -14.93 12.32
N ALA A 35 -5.35 -13.75 11.91
CA ALA A 35 -5.33 -13.35 10.49
C ALA A 35 -4.47 -14.30 9.65
N ARG A 36 -3.29 -14.69 10.14
CA ARG A 36 -2.42 -15.67 9.46
C ARG A 36 -3.05 -17.08 9.39
N VAL A 37 -3.77 -17.49 10.41
CA VAL A 37 -4.50 -18.77 10.40
C VAL A 37 -5.62 -18.72 9.36
N ALA A 38 -6.37 -17.62 9.28
CA ALA A 38 -7.40 -17.41 8.27
C ALA A 38 -6.83 -17.45 6.85
N GLU A 39 -5.69 -16.81 6.62
CA GLU A 39 -4.96 -16.84 5.35
C GLU A 39 -4.53 -18.25 4.96
N ALA A 40 -3.99 -19.03 5.92
CA ALA A 40 -3.59 -20.41 5.68
C ALA A 40 -4.79 -21.31 5.34
N LEU A 41 -5.92 -21.13 6.02
CA LEU A 41 -7.18 -21.84 5.74
C LEU A 41 -7.71 -21.47 4.35
N ALA A 42 -7.66 -20.19 3.96
CA ALA A 42 -8.06 -19.74 2.64
C ALA A 42 -7.23 -20.40 1.53
N ARG A 43 -5.91 -20.46 1.69
CA ARG A 43 -5.02 -21.16 0.74
C ARG A 43 -5.27 -22.68 0.69
N ALA A 44 -5.72 -23.27 1.77
CA ALA A 44 -6.11 -24.68 1.83
C ALA A 44 -7.50 -24.95 1.20
N GLY A 45 -8.24 -23.89 0.78
CA GLY A 45 -9.58 -24.00 0.21
C GLY A 45 -10.70 -24.06 1.26
N GLU A 46 -10.38 -23.89 2.55
CA GLU A 46 -11.32 -23.91 3.67
C GLU A 46 -11.96 -22.52 3.89
N THR A 47 -12.63 -22.03 2.87
CA THR A 47 -13.11 -20.64 2.77
C THR A 47 -14.05 -20.23 3.90
N ASP A 48 -15.01 -21.07 4.28
CA ASP A 48 -15.97 -20.75 5.36
C ASP A 48 -15.28 -20.66 6.72
N ARG A 49 -14.30 -21.54 6.93
CA ARG A 49 -13.51 -21.56 8.16
C ARG A 49 -12.55 -20.35 8.21
N ALA A 50 -11.92 -20.05 7.09
CA ALA A 50 -11.07 -18.87 6.95
C ALA A 50 -11.85 -17.59 7.29
N ARG A 51 -13.07 -17.46 6.77
CA ARG A 51 -13.97 -16.33 7.06
C ARG A 51 -14.28 -16.24 8.56
N GLN A 52 -14.67 -17.34 9.20
CA GLN A 52 -14.97 -17.36 10.62
C GLN A 52 -13.78 -16.93 11.50
N VAL A 53 -12.57 -17.43 11.18
CA VAL A 53 -11.35 -17.08 11.92
C VAL A 53 -10.97 -15.60 11.66
N ALA A 54 -11.16 -15.11 10.45
CA ALA A 54 -10.91 -13.72 10.10
C ALA A 54 -11.90 -12.75 10.81
N ASP A 55 -13.17 -13.11 10.94
CA ASP A 55 -14.16 -12.34 11.70
C ASP A 55 -13.77 -12.26 13.19
N ASN A 56 -13.25 -13.36 13.75
CA ASN A 56 -12.72 -13.36 15.12
C ASN A 56 -11.47 -12.47 15.24
N ALA A 57 -10.58 -12.52 14.24
CA ALA A 57 -9.41 -11.63 14.17
C ALA A 57 -9.83 -10.15 14.10
N ALA A 58 -10.86 -9.82 13.31
CA ALA A 58 -11.40 -8.45 13.20
C ALA A 58 -11.92 -7.95 14.55
N SER A 59 -12.76 -8.74 15.22
CA SER A 59 -13.31 -8.41 16.54
C SER A 59 -12.21 -8.25 17.60
N THR A 60 -11.12 -9.00 17.48
CA THR A 60 -9.96 -8.88 18.35
C THR A 60 -9.16 -7.61 18.03
N ALA A 61 -8.98 -7.29 16.75
CA ALA A 61 -8.26 -6.10 16.31
C ALA A 61 -8.96 -4.80 16.73
N GLU A 62 -10.30 -4.76 16.73
CA GLU A 62 -11.09 -3.60 17.21
C GLU A 62 -10.82 -3.27 18.69
N ARG A 63 -10.41 -4.25 19.48
CA ARG A 63 -10.10 -4.09 20.91
C ARG A 63 -8.67 -3.60 21.18
N ILE A 64 -7.85 -3.47 20.16
CA ILE A 64 -6.48 -2.93 20.28
C ILE A 64 -6.58 -1.43 20.58
N GLU A 65 -6.04 -1.00 21.73
CA GLU A 65 -6.08 0.40 22.15
C GLU A 65 -5.16 1.28 21.29
N ALA A 66 -3.97 0.79 20.96
CA ALA A 66 -2.99 1.52 20.16
C ALA A 66 -3.46 1.67 18.69
N PRO A 67 -3.68 2.92 18.19
CA PRO A 67 -4.29 3.12 16.88
C PRO A 67 -3.50 2.53 15.71
N ARG A 68 -2.17 2.64 15.75
CA ARG A 68 -1.30 2.13 14.67
C ARG A 68 -1.32 0.61 14.59
N GLU A 69 -1.28 -0.05 15.73
CA GLU A 69 -1.33 -1.51 15.85
C GLU A 69 -2.69 -2.04 15.44
N ARG A 70 -3.76 -1.36 15.83
CA ARG A 70 -5.13 -1.70 15.41
C ARG A 70 -5.28 -1.63 13.90
N VAL A 71 -4.82 -0.56 13.28
CA VAL A 71 -4.85 -0.38 11.82
C VAL A 71 -4.07 -1.48 11.09
N ARG A 72 -2.87 -1.82 11.58
CA ARG A 72 -2.06 -2.91 11.01
C ARG A 72 -2.74 -4.26 11.13
N ALA A 73 -3.36 -4.54 12.27
CA ALA A 73 -4.11 -5.78 12.47
C ALA A 73 -5.32 -5.86 11.53
N LEU A 74 -6.11 -4.77 11.41
CA LEU A 74 -7.26 -4.71 10.50
C LEU A 74 -6.85 -4.88 9.03
N ALA A 75 -5.71 -4.31 8.60
CA ALA A 75 -5.20 -4.50 7.24
C ALA A 75 -4.89 -5.98 6.96
N GLY A 76 -4.22 -6.68 7.89
CA GLY A 76 -3.96 -8.12 7.77
C GLY A 76 -5.25 -8.95 7.74
N VAL A 77 -6.27 -8.56 8.51
CA VAL A 77 -7.57 -9.23 8.49
C VAL A 77 -8.28 -9.02 7.15
N ALA A 78 -8.26 -7.79 6.61
CA ALA A 78 -8.86 -7.50 5.30
C ALA A 78 -8.22 -8.33 4.18
N GLU A 79 -6.89 -8.48 4.20
CA GLU A 79 -6.16 -9.34 3.28
C GLU A 79 -6.57 -10.81 3.42
N ALA A 80 -6.63 -11.33 4.65
CA ALA A 80 -7.05 -12.71 4.91
C ALA A 80 -8.49 -12.98 4.43
N LEU A 81 -9.42 -12.05 4.64
CA LEU A 81 -10.79 -12.12 4.15
C LEU A 81 -10.84 -12.11 2.62
N ALA A 82 -10.06 -11.27 1.96
CA ALA A 82 -9.98 -11.22 0.50
C ALA A 82 -9.49 -12.57 -0.05
N GLN A 83 -8.42 -13.12 0.50
CA GLN A 83 -7.89 -14.43 0.12
C GLN A 83 -8.91 -15.56 0.35
N ALA A 84 -9.70 -15.48 1.42
CA ALA A 84 -10.81 -16.39 1.70
C ALA A 84 -12.02 -16.20 0.77
N GLY A 85 -12.00 -15.24 -0.14
CA GLY A 85 -13.14 -14.92 -1.01
C GLY A 85 -14.27 -14.18 -0.31
N ALA A 86 -14.07 -13.72 0.91
CA ALA A 86 -15.03 -12.91 1.67
C ALA A 86 -14.84 -11.42 1.37
N ILE A 87 -14.98 -11.06 0.11
CA ILE A 87 -14.66 -9.70 -0.40
C ILE A 87 -15.47 -8.61 0.30
N ASP A 88 -16.78 -8.82 0.49
CA ASP A 88 -17.63 -7.86 1.19
C ASP A 88 -17.14 -7.60 2.62
N GLY A 89 -16.67 -8.67 3.30
CA GLY A 89 -16.07 -8.57 4.62
C GLY A 89 -14.76 -7.77 4.60
N ALA A 90 -13.89 -8.04 3.61
CA ALA A 90 -12.63 -7.32 3.43
C ALA A 90 -12.87 -5.82 3.18
N LEU A 91 -13.77 -5.47 2.25
CA LEU A 91 -14.12 -4.09 1.93
C LEU A 91 -14.79 -3.39 3.13
N LYS A 92 -15.61 -4.09 3.90
CA LYS A 92 -16.19 -3.55 5.14
C LYS A 92 -15.11 -3.20 6.16
N ILE A 93 -14.11 -4.08 6.37
CA ILE A 93 -12.98 -3.78 7.26
C ILE A 93 -12.21 -2.56 6.78
N VAL A 94 -11.89 -2.48 5.49
CA VAL A 94 -11.24 -1.30 4.91
C VAL A 94 -12.07 -0.04 5.14
N SER A 95 -13.39 -0.09 4.95
CA SER A 95 -14.28 1.07 5.07
C SER A 95 -14.37 1.66 6.48
N VAL A 96 -14.14 0.89 7.53
CA VAL A 96 -14.17 1.36 8.93
C VAL A 96 -12.81 1.88 9.41
N MET A 97 -11.77 1.76 8.59
CA MET A 97 -10.45 2.30 8.92
C MET A 97 -10.47 3.83 8.80
N ASN A 98 -10.11 4.51 9.90
CA ASN A 98 -10.13 5.98 9.96
C ASN A 98 -8.83 6.63 9.49
N ASP A 99 -7.72 5.90 9.49
CA ASP A 99 -6.43 6.41 9.01
C ASP A 99 -6.38 6.32 7.48
N PRO A 100 -6.32 7.47 6.76
CA PRO A 100 -6.51 7.48 5.32
C PRO A 100 -5.45 6.67 4.55
N ILE A 101 -4.19 6.82 4.92
CA ILE A 101 -3.08 6.15 4.24
C ILE A 101 -3.18 4.64 4.46
N SER A 102 -3.39 4.21 5.70
CA SER A 102 -3.52 2.79 6.02
C SER A 102 -4.72 2.14 5.36
N ARG A 103 -5.84 2.87 5.25
CA ARG A 103 -7.03 2.43 4.53
C ARG A 103 -6.71 2.19 3.05
N SER A 104 -6.05 3.13 2.38
CA SER A 104 -5.64 2.99 0.98
C SER A 104 -4.63 1.85 0.79
N CYS A 105 -3.69 1.67 1.74
CA CYS A 105 -2.76 0.54 1.74
C CYS A 105 -3.48 -0.81 1.91
N ALA A 106 -4.47 -0.89 2.81
CA ALA A 106 -5.22 -2.12 3.07
C ALA A 106 -6.12 -2.52 1.89
N LEU A 107 -6.57 -1.58 1.09
CA LEU A 107 -7.36 -1.83 -0.11
C LEU A 107 -6.55 -2.52 -1.21
N SER A 108 -5.27 -2.21 -1.36
CA SER A 108 -4.41 -2.72 -2.45
C SER A 108 -4.42 -4.26 -2.58
N PRO A 109 -4.17 -5.06 -1.53
CA PRO A 109 -4.22 -6.52 -1.63
C PRO A 109 -5.63 -7.03 -1.96
N VAL A 110 -6.68 -6.38 -1.45
CA VAL A 110 -8.08 -6.76 -1.73
C VAL A 110 -8.40 -6.60 -3.22
N ILE A 111 -8.01 -5.47 -3.82
CA ILE A 111 -8.18 -5.21 -5.25
C ILE A 111 -7.40 -6.22 -6.11
N LYS A 112 -6.15 -6.49 -5.76
CA LYS A 112 -5.32 -7.47 -6.49
C LYS A 112 -5.95 -8.87 -6.46
N ASP A 113 -6.53 -9.26 -5.33
CA ASP A 113 -7.18 -10.56 -5.19
C ASP A 113 -8.50 -10.64 -5.98
N LEU A 114 -9.30 -9.57 -5.98
CA LEU A 114 -10.49 -9.45 -6.83
C LEU A 114 -10.15 -9.67 -8.32
N VAL A 115 -9.12 -8.99 -8.80
CA VAL A 115 -8.70 -9.11 -10.21
C VAL A 115 -8.20 -10.52 -10.52
N ARG A 116 -7.39 -11.13 -9.64
CA ARG A 116 -6.93 -12.53 -9.80
C ARG A 116 -8.08 -13.53 -9.84
N LYS A 117 -9.18 -13.26 -9.15
CA LYS A 117 -10.40 -14.09 -9.15
C LYS A 117 -11.35 -13.79 -10.31
N GLY A 118 -11.01 -12.85 -11.17
CA GLY A 118 -11.80 -12.50 -12.35
C GLY A 118 -12.92 -11.49 -12.09
N SER A 119 -13.03 -10.92 -10.86
CA SER A 119 -14.00 -9.88 -10.51
C SER A 119 -13.43 -8.48 -10.77
N SER A 120 -12.99 -8.24 -12.00
CA SER A 120 -12.31 -6.97 -12.34
C SER A 120 -13.22 -5.76 -12.28
N ASP A 121 -14.52 -5.91 -12.59
CA ASP A 121 -15.48 -4.81 -12.53
C ASP A 121 -15.72 -4.36 -11.09
N ASP A 122 -15.89 -5.31 -10.16
CA ASP A 122 -16.02 -5.03 -8.71
C ASP A 122 -14.77 -4.36 -8.17
N ALA A 123 -13.59 -4.80 -8.63
CA ALA A 123 -12.31 -4.19 -8.25
C ALA A 123 -12.20 -2.73 -8.73
N VAL A 124 -12.61 -2.45 -9.97
CA VAL A 124 -12.65 -1.09 -10.52
C VAL A 124 -13.63 -0.21 -9.75
N GLU A 125 -14.81 -0.74 -9.41
CA GLU A 125 -15.82 -0.01 -8.64
C GLU A 125 -15.30 0.32 -7.23
N ALA A 126 -14.71 -0.64 -6.52
CA ALA A 126 -14.10 -0.43 -5.21
C ALA A 126 -12.98 0.63 -5.25
N MET A 127 -12.13 0.59 -6.28
CA MET A 127 -11.07 1.59 -6.45
C MET A 127 -11.63 2.99 -6.73
N ARG A 128 -12.68 3.10 -7.56
CA ARG A 128 -13.34 4.39 -7.82
C ARG A 128 -14.01 4.95 -6.56
N ALA A 129 -14.64 4.09 -5.77
CA ALA A 129 -15.23 4.49 -4.50
C ALA A 129 -14.18 5.04 -3.54
N GLU A 130 -13.02 4.40 -3.44
CA GLU A 130 -11.92 4.87 -2.60
C GLU A 130 -11.33 6.20 -3.10
N LEU A 131 -11.07 6.34 -4.40
CA LEU A 131 -10.63 7.60 -4.99
C LEU A 131 -11.64 8.74 -4.75
N GLY A 132 -12.94 8.42 -4.75
CA GLY A 132 -14.02 9.33 -4.37
C GLY A 132 -13.96 9.72 -2.89
N TRP A 133 -13.70 8.77 -2.02
CA TRP A 133 -13.59 9.01 -0.59
C TRP A 133 -12.37 9.88 -0.23
N VAL A 134 -11.21 9.64 -0.85
CA VAL A 134 -9.97 10.42 -0.62
C VAL A 134 -10.18 11.92 -0.90
N ARG A 135 -11.08 12.29 -1.83
CA ARG A 135 -11.43 13.71 -2.06
C ARG A 135 -11.99 14.42 -0.84
N GLY A 136 -12.58 13.67 0.10
CA GLY A 136 -13.10 14.18 1.36
C GLY A 136 -12.09 14.23 2.49
N VAL A 137 -10.87 13.76 2.30
CA VAL A 137 -9.80 13.81 3.32
C VAL A 137 -9.39 15.25 3.54
N ALA A 138 -9.48 15.71 4.80
CA ALA A 138 -9.30 17.12 5.15
C ALA A 138 -7.84 17.58 5.00
N GLU A 139 -6.88 16.72 5.34
CA GLU A 139 -5.46 17.05 5.26
C GLU A 139 -4.91 16.76 3.86
N ARG A 140 -4.44 17.83 3.18
CA ARG A 140 -3.91 17.71 1.81
C ARG A 140 -2.75 16.73 1.70
N ARG A 141 -1.88 16.68 2.71
CA ARG A 141 -0.74 15.78 2.72
C ARG A 141 -1.17 14.32 2.78
N ASP A 142 -2.16 14.01 3.63
CA ASP A 142 -2.70 12.65 3.73
C ASP A 142 -3.41 12.26 2.44
N ALA A 143 -4.21 13.16 1.86
CA ALA A 143 -4.84 12.95 0.57
C ALA A 143 -3.80 12.70 -0.55
N ALA A 144 -2.71 13.45 -0.58
CA ALA A 144 -1.62 13.28 -1.53
C ALA A 144 -0.99 11.88 -1.42
N GLY A 145 -0.66 11.45 -0.20
CA GLY A 145 -0.12 10.11 0.07
C GLY A 145 -1.09 8.99 -0.28
N CYS A 146 -2.40 9.16 0.00
CA CYS A 146 -3.43 8.22 -0.43
C CYS A 146 -3.48 8.08 -1.95
N TYR A 147 -3.52 9.19 -2.68
CA TYR A 147 -3.53 9.16 -4.15
C TYR A 147 -2.27 8.50 -4.72
N ALA A 148 -1.10 8.74 -4.13
CA ALA A 148 0.15 8.07 -4.51
C ALA A 148 0.05 6.55 -4.35
N THR A 149 -0.41 6.10 -3.17
CA THR A 149 -0.62 4.67 -2.87
C THR A 149 -1.62 4.02 -3.82
N LEU A 150 -2.73 4.70 -4.12
CA LEU A 150 -3.75 4.19 -5.03
C LEU A 150 -3.26 4.17 -6.49
N ALA A 151 -2.44 5.16 -6.91
CA ALA A 151 -1.81 5.17 -8.23
C ALA A 151 -0.88 3.97 -8.42
N GLU A 152 -0.03 3.68 -7.42
CA GLU A 152 0.83 2.49 -7.43
C GLU A 152 0.02 1.21 -7.47
N SER A 153 -1.04 1.10 -6.66
CA SER A 153 -1.93 -0.05 -6.64
C SER A 153 -2.60 -0.29 -8.00
N CYS A 154 -3.08 0.77 -8.66
CA CYS A 154 -3.65 0.68 -10.00
C CYS A 154 -2.62 0.27 -11.05
N ALA A 155 -1.38 0.77 -10.97
CA ALA A 155 -0.29 0.38 -11.85
C ALA A 155 0.06 -1.10 -11.66
N ASP A 156 0.16 -1.58 -10.42
CA ASP A 156 0.40 -2.99 -10.10
C ASP A 156 -0.69 -3.91 -10.66
N VAL A 157 -1.95 -3.50 -10.53
CA VAL A 157 -3.08 -4.26 -11.07
C VAL A 157 -3.06 -4.27 -12.59
N SER A 158 -2.68 -3.15 -13.23
CA SER A 158 -2.56 -3.10 -14.69
C SER A 158 -1.55 -4.11 -15.25
N ASP A 159 -0.52 -4.45 -14.46
CA ASP A 159 0.48 -5.45 -14.82
C ASP A 159 -0.01 -6.90 -14.63
N LEU A 160 -1.08 -7.10 -13.86
CA LEU A 160 -1.73 -8.42 -13.70
C LEU A 160 -2.73 -8.74 -14.80
N VAL A 161 -3.11 -7.75 -15.60
CA VAL A 161 -4.13 -7.87 -16.66
C VAL A 161 -3.47 -7.90 -18.03
N ASP A 162 -4.03 -8.69 -18.95
CA ASP A 162 -3.52 -8.81 -20.32
C ASP A 162 -3.38 -7.45 -21.01
N SER A 163 -2.29 -7.30 -21.77
CA SER A 163 -1.89 -6.02 -22.39
C SER A 163 -2.93 -5.44 -23.35
N GLU A 164 -3.71 -6.29 -24.00
CA GLU A 164 -4.74 -5.89 -24.98
C GLU A 164 -6.14 -5.72 -24.36
N SER A 165 -6.28 -5.95 -23.06
CA SER A 165 -7.56 -5.84 -22.37
C SER A 165 -8.00 -4.39 -22.19
N THR A 166 -9.27 -4.11 -22.47
CA THR A 166 -9.91 -2.81 -22.15
C THR A 166 -9.85 -2.50 -20.64
N ILE A 167 -9.85 -3.54 -19.79
CA ILE A 167 -9.75 -3.43 -18.34
C ILE A 167 -8.38 -2.87 -17.96
N ARG A 168 -7.30 -3.28 -18.63
CA ARG A 168 -5.97 -2.68 -18.40
C ARG A 168 -5.98 -1.18 -18.68
N GLY A 169 -6.62 -0.76 -19.77
CA GLY A 169 -6.79 0.66 -20.10
C GLY A 169 -7.53 1.44 -18.99
N GLN A 170 -8.53 0.84 -18.36
CA GLN A 170 -9.24 1.43 -17.23
C GLN A 170 -8.30 1.60 -16.01
N TRP A 171 -7.52 0.58 -15.67
CA TRP A 171 -6.56 0.65 -14.56
C TRP A 171 -5.48 1.70 -14.79
N LEU A 172 -4.92 1.77 -16.01
CA LEU A 172 -3.97 2.83 -16.37
C LEU A 172 -4.61 4.22 -16.30
N GLY A 173 -5.88 4.36 -16.69
CA GLY A 173 -6.63 5.61 -16.56
C GLY A 173 -6.82 6.03 -15.10
N LEU A 174 -7.16 5.09 -14.21
CA LEU A 174 -7.29 5.33 -12.78
C LEU A 174 -5.93 5.69 -12.16
N ALA A 175 -4.86 4.98 -12.54
CA ALA A 175 -3.51 5.26 -12.07
C ALA A 175 -3.05 6.67 -12.44
N ARG A 176 -3.24 7.09 -13.69
CA ARG A 176 -2.92 8.45 -14.16
C ARG A 176 -3.71 9.52 -13.42
N SER A 177 -5.01 9.29 -13.20
CA SER A 177 -5.86 10.21 -12.46
C SER A 177 -5.43 10.35 -11.00
N ALA A 178 -5.12 9.25 -10.34
CA ALA A 178 -4.63 9.24 -8.97
C ALA A 178 -3.26 9.93 -8.87
N LEU A 179 -2.34 9.63 -9.80
CA LEU A 179 -1.02 10.25 -9.84
C LEU A 179 -1.10 11.77 -10.02
N ALA A 180 -1.94 12.24 -10.95
CA ALA A 180 -2.17 13.66 -11.15
C ALA A 180 -2.75 14.33 -9.90
N CYS A 181 -3.69 13.67 -9.20
CA CYS A 181 -4.23 14.17 -7.94
C CYS A 181 -3.15 14.24 -6.86
N SER A 182 -2.28 13.23 -6.72
CA SER A 182 -1.22 13.26 -5.72
C SER A 182 -0.30 14.49 -5.90
N TRP A 183 0.06 14.83 -7.13
CA TRP A 183 0.85 16.03 -7.45
C TRP A 183 0.11 17.32 -7.17
N LEU A 184 -1.18 17.41 -7.51
CA LEU A 184 -2.02 18.56 -7.22
C LEU A 184 -2.14 18.82 -5.70
N TYR A 185 -2.05 17.76 -4.90
CA TYR A 185 -2.11 17.85 -3.44
C TYR A 185 -0.74 18.05 -2.79
N GLY A 186 0.36 17.94 -3.54
CA GLY A 186 1.68 18.37 -3.10
C GLY A 186 2.78 17.31 -3.07
N GLU A 187 2.51 16.09 -3.57
CA GLU A 187 3.59 15.11 -3.77
C GLU A 187 4.53 15.54 -4.89
N SER A 188 5.78 15.14 -4.76
CA SER A 188 6.80 15.38 -5.79
C SER A 188 6.61 14.45 -6.99
N VAL A 189 6.67 15.00 -8.19
CA VAL A 189 6.67 14.22 -9.43
C VAL A 189 7.83 13.25 -9.47
N TRP A 190 8.99 13.66 -8.94
CA TRP A 190 10.22 12.87 -8.97
C TRP A 190 10.19 11.69 -8.02
N ASP A 191 9.52 11.82 -6.87
CA ASP A 191 9.36 10.71 -5.92
C ASP A 191 8.48 9.60 -6.50
N GLN A 192 7.59 9.96 -7.42
CA GLN A 192 6.65 9.03 -8.07
C GLN A 192 6.99 8.77 -9.55
N PHE A 193 8.19 9.15 -9.99
CA PHE A 193 8.61 9.01 -11.38
C PHE A 193 8.56 7.56 -11.86
N GLY A 194 8.86 6.58 -10.97
CA GLY A 194 8.74 5.16 -11.27
C GLY A 194 7.32 4.73 -11.64
N ILE A 195 6.30 5.30 -10.99
CA ILE A 195 4.89 5.05 -11.34
C ILE A 195 4.57 5.69 -12.68
N LEU A 196 5.02 6.94 -12.91
CA LEU A 196 4.81 7.65 -14.18
C LEU A 196 5.39 6.87 -15.38
N MET A 197 6.59 6.33 -15.24
CA MET A 197 7.23 5.48 -16.28
C MET A 197 6.39 4.25 -16.66
N ARG A 198 5.64 3.70 -15.71
CA ARG A 198 4.77 2.52 -15.94
C ARG A 198 3.44 2.90 -16.59
N VAL A 199 2.84 4.02 -16.18
CA VAL A 199 1.48 4.39 -16.58
C VAL A 199 1.41 5.38 -17.74
N ALA A 200 2.48 6.14 -17.99
CA ALA A 200 2.57 7.14 -19.07
C ALA A 200 4.04 7.38 -19.48
N PRO A 201 4.72 6.39 -20.08
CA PRO A 201 6.16 6.49 -20.41
C PRO A 201 6.49 7.66 -21.33
N GLU A 202 5.60 8.02 -22.24
CA GLU A 202 5.81 9.15 -23.14
C GLU A 202 5.88 10.49 -22.37
N LEU A 203 5.01 10.67 -21.37
CA LEU A 203 5.03 11.86 -20.52
C LEU A 203 6.27 11.89 -19.62
N ALA A 204 6.73 10.72 -19.15
CA ALA A 204 7.95 10.64 -18.37
C ALA A 204 9.18 11.09 -19.17
N VAL A 205 9.29 10.66 -20.42
CA VAL A 205 10.36 11.09 -21.34
C VAL A 205 10.29 12.61 -21.57
N GLN A 206 9.10 13.15 -21.88
CA GLN A 206 8.93 14.59 -22.09
C GLN A 206 9.36 15.41 -20.86
N LEU A 207 8.99 14.97 -19.65
CA LEU A 207 9.41 15.66 -18.42
C LEU A 207 10.92 15.67 -18.21
N VAL A 208 11.60 14.58 -18.57
CA VAL A 208 13.06 14.52 -18.49
C VAL A 208 13.69 15.44 -19.51
N ASP A 209 13.20 15.43 -20.76
CA ASP A 209 13.71 16.27 -21.84
C ASP A 209 13.51 17.76 -21.50
N GLU A 210 12.34 18.15 -21.02
CA GLU A 210 12.06 19.54 -20.60
C GLU A 210 12.97 19.97 -19.45
N ARG A 211 13.25 19.08 -18.48
CA ARG A 211 14.17 19.41 -17.40
C ARG A 211 15.60 19.57 -17.87
N ILE A 212 16.08 18.69 -18.76
CA ILE A 212 17.44 18.80 -19.33
C ILE A 212 17.57 20.10 -20.13
N LEU A 213 16.52 20.47 -20.90
CA LEU A 213 16.52 21.70 -21.66
C LEU A 213 16.36 22.96 -20.80
N ALA A 214 15.74 22.83 -19.61
CA ALA A 214 15.55 23.94 -18.67
C ALA A 214 16.76 24.19 -17.75
N GLU A 215 17.71 23.25 -17.66
CA GLU A 215 18.98 23.53 -16.98
C GLU A 215 19.76 24.53 -17.82
N PRO A 216 20.04 25.76 -17.31
CA PRO A 216 20.78 26.76 -18.08
C PRO A 216 22.14 26.19 -18.46
N GLU A 217 22.42 26.16 -19.78
CA GLU A 217 23.77 25.94 -20.28
C GLU A 217 24.71 26.95 -19.59
N GLY A 218 25.56 26.44 -18.68
CA GLY A 218 26.64 27.23 -18.11
C GLY A 218 26.30 27.98 -16.83
N GLY A 219 26.13 27.27 -15.74
CA GLY A 219 26.64 27.80 -14.48
C GLY A 219 28.15 27.87 -14.58
N THR A 220 28.69 29.03 -15.01
CA THR A 220 30.07 29.36 -14.75
C THR A 220 30.35 29.06 -13.27
N PRO A 221 31.35 28.23 -12.95
CA PRO A 221 31.73 28.06 -11.56
C PRO A 221 32.00 29.47 -11.01
N PRO A 222 31.62 29.80 -9.76
CA PRO A 222 31.91 31.08 -9.20
C PRO A 222 33.40 31.37 -9.41
N GLU A 223 33.72 32.46 -10.12
CA GLU A 223 35.08 32.93 -10.24
C GLU A 223 35.69 32.91 -8.84
N SER A 224 36.69 32.09 -8.65
CA SER A 224 37.53 32.11 -7.46
C SER A 224 38.01 33.53 -7.29
N ASP A 225 37.53 34.20 -6.26
CA ASP A 225 37.92 35.55 -5.87
C ASP A 225 39.47 35.57 -5.74
N PRO A 226 40.21 36.27 -6.58
CA PRO A 226 41.67 36.23 -6.58
C PRO A 226 42.28 37.03 -5.41
N ASP A 227 41.46 37.54 -4.49
CA ASP A 227 41.90 38.47 -3.45
C ASP A 227 42.02 37.86 -2.04
N LEU A 228 42.00 36.53 -1.91
CA LEU A 228 42.45 35.87 -0.68
C LEU A 228 43.94 35.57 -0.76
N GLY A 229 44.73 36.59 -0.46
CA GLY A 229 46.19 36.46 -0.26
C GLY A 229 46.50 35.45 0.86
N PRO A 230 47.68 34.82 0.83
CA PRO A 230 48.05 33.79 1.79
C PRO A 230 48.29 34.43 3.16
N GLU A 231 47.31 34.27 4.07
CA GLU A 231 47.57 34.53 5.49
C GLU A 231 48.53 33.48 6.04
N GLY A 232 49.69 33.97 6.47
CA GLY A 232 50.78 33.21 6.99
C GLY A 232 50.46 32.51 8.34
N PRO A 233 51.32 31.56 8.73
CA PRO A 233 51.10 30.73 9.93
C PRO A 233 51.45 31.49 11.20
N GLY A 234 50.43 32.04 11.87
CA GLY A 234 50.53 32.59 13.22
C GLY A 234 50.18 31.55 14.25
N GLY A 235 51.19 30.93 14.87
CA GLY A 235 50.99 30.07 16.03
C GLY A 235 50.54 30.83 17.23
N HIS A 236 49.62 30.23 18.04
CA HIS A 236 49.53 30.45 19.45
C HIS A 236 49.15 29.15 20.19
N THR A 237 50.18 28.64 20.84
CA THR A 237 50.11 27.75 22.01
C THR A 237 49.45 28.46 23.18
N GLY A 238 48.71 27.74 24.01
CA GLY A 238 48.23 28.13 25.34
C GLY A 238 46.94 27.42 25.70
N ALA A 239 46.92 26.31 26.32
CA ALA A 239 47.15 25.92 27.72
C ALA A 239 45.97 26.36 28.65
N TYR A 240 45.32 25.33 29.21
CA TYR A 240 44.68 25.22 30.56
C TYR A 240 43.51 26.16 30.94
N ARG A 241 42.35 25.62 31.18
CA ARG A 241 41.77 25.06 32.42
C ARG A 241 40.35 24.54 32.18
#